data_183a02275ac7948b37f9a75148addac4
#
_entry.id   183a02275ac7948b37f9a75148addac4
#
_cell.length_a   1.000
_cell.length_b   1.000
_cell.length_c   1.000
_cell.angle_alpha   90.00
_cell.angle_beta   90.00
_cell.angle_gamma   90.00
#
_symmetry.space_group_name_H-M   'P 1'
#
loop_
_entity.id
_entity.type
_entity.pdbx_description
1 polymer ?
#
loop_
_entity_poly.entity_id
_entity_poly.type
_entity_poly.pdbx_seq_one_letter_code
_entity_poly.pdbx_strand_id
1 'polypeptide(L)'
;MPPPGVFVSYRREDTGPYARLLKEHLTERFPNVPVFMDLDSIEVGVDFAEAIEDALCSCVVLVALIGPVWLTTTDDEGRRRLDDPDDYVLFEIRTAMERCVRVIPVLVDGAKAPRQQQLPAHLCKLARLNALEMSYGRFEYDESRLMAAIRRVLESTADGKST
;
A
#
# COMPACT_ATOMS: atom_id res chain seq x y z
N MET A 1 -22.99 4.35 -5.16
CA MET A 1 -21.77 3.77 -4.56
C MET A 1 -20.56 4.22 -5.33
N PRO A 2 -19.53 4.77 -4.68
CA PRO A 2 -18.31 5.13 -5.37
C PRO A 2 -17.65 3.87 -5.96
N PRO A 3 -16.94 3.99 -7.10
CA PRO A 3 -16.21 2.86 -7.65
C PRO A 3 -15.12 2.42 -6.67
N PRO A 4 -14.77 1.11 -6.66
CA PRO A 4 -13.72 0.61 -5.78
C PRO A 4 -12.36 1.22 -6.11
N GLY A 5 -11.64 1.64 -5.09
CA GLY A 5 -10.36 2.32 -5.22
C GLY A 5 -9.17 1.45 -4.91
N VAL A 6 -7.99 1.98 -5.23
CA VAL A 6 -6.69 1.40 -4.92
C VAL A 6 -5.92 2.38 -4.05
N PHE A 7 -5.36 1.88 -2.95
CA PHE A 7 -4.53 2.67 -2.04
C PHE A 7 -3.07 2.26 -2.21
N VAL A 8 -2.17 3.23 -2.40
CA VAL A 8 -0.73 2.97 -2.49
C VAL A 8 -0.07 3.46 -1.21
N SER A 9 0.42 2.52 -0.42
CA SER A 9 1.13 2.79 0.83
C SER A 9 2.64 2.74 0.57
N TYR A 10 3.35 3.79 0.95
CA TYR A 10 4.78 3.89 0.70
C TYR A 10 5.45 4.82 1.70
N ARG A 11 6.78 4.69 1.84
CA ARG A 11 7.59 5.65 2.58
C ARG A 11 8.32 6.54 1.58
N ARG A 12 8.17 7.84 1.73
CA ARG A 12 8.72 8.82 0.78
C ARG A 12 10.23 8.64 0.58
N GLU A 13 10.97 8.44 1.65
CA GLU A 13 12.42 8.29 1.62
C GLU A 13 12.88 6.95 1.05
N ASP A 14 11.98 5.98 0.96
CA ASP A 14 12.28 4.60 0.55
C ASP A 14 11.85 4.33 -0.89
N THR A 15 10.59 4.57 -1.22
CA THR A 15 10.00 4.19 -2.52
C THR A 15 9.20 5.30 -3.19
N GLY A 16 9.43 6.56 -2.84
CA GLY A 16 8.69 7.70 -3.38
C GLY A 16 8.61 7.74 -4.91
N PRO A 17 9.74 7.63 -5.64
CA PRO A 17 9.70 7.65 -7.11
C PRO A 17 8.88 6.53 -7.73
N TYR A 18 8.97 5.31 -7.18
CA TYR A 18 8.16 4.18 -7.63
C TYR A 18 6.66 4.42 -7.38
N ALA A 19 6.33 5.00 -6.23
CA ALA A 19 4.94 5.28 -5.89
C ALA A 19 4.31 6.26 -6.87
N ARG A 20 5.03 7.32 -7.23
CA ARG A 20 4.55 8.32 -8.19
C ARG A 20 4.33 7.71 -9.57
N LEU A 21 5.30 6.93 -10.05
CA LEU A 21 5.21 6.27 -11.36
C LEU A 21 4.05 5.27 -11.37
N LEU A 22 3.91 4.51 -10.30
CA LEU A 22 2.82 3.55 -10.16
C LEU A 22 1.46 4.25 -10.19
N LYS A 23 1.32 5.38 -9.51
CA LYS A 23 0.07 6.15 -9.52
C LYS A 23 -0.30 6.60 -10.93
N GLU A 24 0.69 7.12 -11.69
CA GLU A 24 0.46 7.54 -13.08
C GLU A 24 -0.05 6.37 -13.92
N HIS A 25 0.62 5.23 -13.84
CA HIS A 25 0.26 4.04 -14.63
C HIS A 25 -1.09 3.44 -14.18
N LEU A 26 -1.39 3.46 -12.90
CA LEU A 26 -2.69 3.02 -12.40
C LEU A 26 -3.81 3.91 -12.94
N THR A 27 -3.61 5.22 -12.95
CA THR A 27 -4.59 6.18 -13.45
C THR A 27 -4.83 6.00 -14.95
N GLU A 28 -3.78 5.72 -15.71
CA GLU A 28 -3.89 5.44 -17.15
C GLU A 28 -4.58 4.10 -17.43
N ARG A 29 -4.22 3.06 -16.69
CA ARG A 29 -4.73 1.70 -16.91
C ARG A 29 -6.17 1.54 -16.43
N PHE A 30 -6.52 2.22 -15.36
CA PHE A 30 -7.84 2.14 -14.71
C PHE A 30 -8.40 3.55 -14.52
N PRO A 31 -8.81 4.24 -15.60
CA PRO A 31 -9.21 5.67 -15.53
C PRO A 31 -10.43 5.93 -14.63
N ASN A 32 -11.25 4.93 -14.38
CA ASN A 32 -12.43 5.06 -13.53
C ASN A 32 -12.22 4.58 -12.09
N VAL A 33 -10.99 4.22 -11.74
CA VAL A 33 -10.64 3.70 -10.41
C VAL A 33 -9.92 4.80 -9.62
N PRO A 34 -10.47 5.23 -8.48
CA PRO A 34 -9.76 6.20 -7.63
C PRO A 34 -8.46 5.62 -7.09
N VAL A 35 -7.38 6.40 -7.13
CA VAL A 35 -6.08 6.00 -6.58
C VAL A 35 -5.74 6.96 -5.44
N PHE A 36 -5.60 6.43 -4.24
CA PHE A 36 -5.21 7.18 -3.05
C PHE A 36 -3.74 6.88 -2.76
N MET A 37 -2.94 7.91 -2.63
CA MET A 37 -1.51 7.69 -2.42
C MET A 37 -0.90 8.62 -1.39
N ASP A 38 -1.21 9.89 -1.46
CA ASP A 38 -0.50 10.89 -0.66
C ASP A 38 -1.39 11.47 0.43
N LEU A 39 -1.03 11.18 1.67
CA LEU A 39 -1.75 11.70 2.83
C LEU A 39 -1.24 13.07 3.27
N ASP A 40 -0.20 13.60 2.62
CA ASP A 40 0.23 14.99 2.82
C ASP A 40 -0.86 15.98 2.35
N SER A 41 -1.83 15.49 1.58
CA SER A 41 -2.99 16.29 1.15
C SER A 41 -4.12 16.33 2.17
N ILE A 42 -3.95 15.71 3.35
CA ILE A 42 -4.93 15.82 4.42
C ILE A 42 -5.05 17.29 4.85
N GLU A 43 -6.27 17.78 4.86
CA GLU A 43 -6.54 19.17 5.22
C GLU A 43 -6.08 19.47 6.66
N VAL A 44 -5.64 20.71 6.87
CA VAL A 44 -5.23 21.18 8.19
C VAL A 44 -6.41 21.05 9.15
N GLY A 45 -6.15 20.47 10.31
CA GLY A 45 -7.17 20.28 11.34
C GLY A 45 -7.95 18.97 11.24
N VAL A 46 -7.74 18.20 10.18
CA VAL A 46 -8.38 16.89 10.03
C VAL A 46 -7.54 15.81 10.72
N ASP A 47 -8.19 14.89 11.43
CA ASP A 47 -7.55 13.76 12.06
C ASP A 47 -7.03 12.81 10.96
N PHE A 48 -5.71 12.53 10.97
CA PHE A 48 -5.11 11.67 9.96
C PHE A 48 -5.68 10.24 9.99
N ALA A 49 -6.02 9.73 11.16
CA ALA A 49 -6.59 8.40 11.30
C ALA A 49 -7.95 8.29 10.60
N GLU A 50 -8.80 9.29 10.81
CA GLU A 50 -10.10 9.35 10.13
C GLU A 50 -9.94 9.46 8.62
N ALA A 51 -9.00 10.29 8.16
CA ALA A 51 -8.74 10.47 6.73
C ALA A 51 -8.28 9.17 6.06
N ILE A 52 -7.39 8.42 6.72
CA ILE A 52 -6.93 7.11 6.23
C ILE A 52 -8.08 6.11 6.21
N GLU A 53 -8.86 6.04 7.28
CA GLU A 53 -10.00 5.14 7.36
C GLU A 53 -11.03 5.44 6.27
N ASP A 54 -11.34 6.71 6.04
CA ASP A 54 -12.29 7.12 5.01
C ASP A 54 -11.80 6.72 3.61
N ALA A 55 -10.53 6.95 3.31
CA ALA A 55 -9.94 6.55 2.04
C ALA A 55 -10.00 5.03 1.86
N LEU A 56 -9.64 4.27 2.88
CA LEU A 56 -9.64 2.81 2.82
C LEU A 56 -11.04 2.20 2.75
N CYS A 57 -12.05 2.88 3.27
CA CYS A 57 -13.44 2.43 3.16
C CYS A 57 -13.90 2.32 1.70
N SER A 58 -13.34 3.11 0.79
CA SER A 58 -13.65 3.05 -0.64
C SER A 58 -12.67 2.21 -1.43
N CYS A 59 -11.66 1.62 -0.79
CA CYS A 59 -10.65 0.81 -1.49
C CYS A 59 -10.90 -0.68 -1.35
N VAL A 60 -10.49 -1.43 -2.36
CA VAL A 60 -10.52 -2.91 -2.35
C VAL A 60 -9.11 -3.50 -2.33
N VAL A 61 -8.11 -2.70 -2.67
CA VAL A 61 -6.70 -3.09 -2.70
C VAL A 61 -5.85 -2.02 -2.03
N LEU A 62 -4.90 -2.43 -1.22
CA LEU A 62 -3.78 -1.60 -0.77
C LEU A 62 -2.50 -2.22 -1.29
N VAL A 63 -1.75 -1.46 -2.08
CA VAL A 63 -0.42 -1.85 -2.55
C VAL A 63 0.59 -1.32 -1.54
N ALA A 64 1.30 -2.22 -0.87
CA ALA A 64 2.32 -1.87 0.11
C ALA A 64 3.70 -1.93 -0.55
N LEU A 65 4.27 -0.76 -0.87
CA LEU A 65 5.61 -0.69 -1.46
C LEU A 65 6.65 -0.80 -0.35
N ILE A 66 7.46 -1.83 -0.42
CA ILE A 66 8.49 -2.15 0.58
C ILE A 66 9.85 -2.09 -0.09
N GLY A 67 10.60 -1.05 0.22
CA GLY A 67 11.95 -0.86 -0.31
C GLY A 67 13.03 -1.26 0.69
N PRO A 68 14.30 -1.03 0.32
CA PRO A 68 15.45 -1.48 1.13
C PRO A 68 15.50 -0.94 2.55
N VAL A 69 14.92 0.25 2.82
CA VAL A 69 14.96 0.86 4.15
C VAL A 69 13.60 0.90 4.84
N TRP A 70 12.60 0.22 4.29
CA TRP A 70 11.23 0.20 4.85
C TRP A 70 11.20 -0.28 6.31
N LEU A 71 11.96 -1.34 6.61
CA LEU A 71 12.03 -1.91 7.97
C LEU A 71 12.87 -1.08 8.94
N THR A 72 13.84 -0.32 8.43
CA THR A 72 14.87 0.31 9.25
C THR A 72 14.74 1.82 9.37
N THR A 73 13.85 2.45 8.61
CA THR A 73 13.65 3.91 8.65
C THR A 73 13.32 4.36 10.07
N THR A 74 14.02 5.39 10.52
CA THR A 74 13.87 5.95 11.86
C THR A 74 13.26 7.34 11.82
N ASP A 75 12.72 7.78 12.96
CA ASP A 75 12.26 9.15 13.14
C ASP A 75 13.43 10.06 13.56
N ASP A 76 13.14 11.33 13.82
CA ASP A 76 14.14 12.32 14.20
C ASP A 76 14.84 12.00 15.54
N GLU A 77 14.24 11.14 16.35
CA GLU A 77 14.78 10.71 17.64
C GLU A 77 15.52 9.37 17.53
N GLY A 78 15.68 8.83 16.33
CA GLY A 78 16.38 7.57 16.10
C GLY A 78 15.56 6.31 16.36
N ARG A 79 14.25 6.46 16.60
CA ARG A 79 13.37 5.31 16.83
C ARG A 79 12.86 4.77 15.50
N ARG A 80 12.75 3.45 15.41
CA ARG A 80 12.21 2.82 14.20
C ARG A 80 10.73 3.22 14.00
N ARG A 81 10.41 3.73 12.82
CA ARG A 81 9.04 4.21 12.53
C ARG A 81 7.98 3.12 12.69
N LEU A 82 8.29 1.88 12.32
CA LEU A 82 7.34 0.77 12.48
C LEU A 82 6.98 0.48 13.93
N ASP A 83 7.80 0.92 14.87
CA ASP A 83 7.53 0.74 16.32
C ASP A 83 6.75 1.92 16.90
N ASP A 84 6.52 2.97 16.10
CA ASP A 84 5.75 4.14 16.52
C ASP A 84 4.25 3.90 16.22
N PRO A 85 3.37 3.90 17.23
CA PRO A 85 1.95 3.69 17.00
C PRO A 85 1.29 4.79 16.15
N ASP A 86 1.93 5.95 16.00
CA ASP A 86 1.42 7.06 15.21
C ASP A 86 2.00 7.07 13.78
N ASP A 87 2.75 6.06 13.38
CA ASP A 87 3.30 5.96 12.02
C ASP A 87 2.18 5.73 11.00
N TYR A 88 2.13 6.58 9.97
CA TYR A 88 1.08 6.54 8.95
C TYR A 88 1.08 5.23 8.17
N VAL A 89 2.25 4.75 7.75
CA VAL A 89 2.37 3.52 6.98
C VAL A 89 1.87 2.32 7.77
N LEU A 90 2.25 2.24 9.03
CA LEU A 90 1.76 1.22 9.96
C LEU A 90 0.23 1.25 10.04
N PHE A 91 -0.32 2.44 10.23
CA PHE A 91 -1.75 2.65 10.39
C PHE A 91 -2.52 2.26 9.11
N GLU A 92 -2.01 2.65 7.94
CA GLU A 92 -2.59 2.31 6.64
C GLU A 92 -2.72 0.79 6.46
N ILE A 93 -1.62 0.07 6.65
CA ILE A 93 -1.58 -1.39 6.43
C ILE A 93 -2.45 -2.11 7.46
N ARG A 94 -2.35 -1.72 8.73
CA ARG A 94 -3.16 -2.31 9.78
C ARG A 94 -4.65 -2.12 9.51
N THR A 95 -5.05 -0.89 9.19
CA THR A 95 -6.45 -0.57 8.90
C THR A 95 -6.97 -1.36 7.70
N ALA A 96 -6.15 -1.49 6.64
CA ALA A 96 -6.51 -2.29 5.47
C ALA A 96 -6.77 -3.74 5.85
N MET A 97 -5.89 -4.33 6.67
CA MET A 97 -6.06 -5.71 7.13
C MET A 97 -7.32 -5.89 7.97
N GLU A 98 -7.61 -4.95 8.88
CA GLU A 98 -8.79 -4.98 9.75
C GLU A 98 -10.09 -4.86 8.95
N ARG A 99 -10.07 -4.12 7.86
CA ARG A 99 -11.25 -3.88 7.02
C ARG A 99 -11.36 -4.82 5.83
N CYS A 100 -10.56 -5.88 5.81
CA CYS A 100 -10.55 -6.89 4.75
C CYS A 100 -10.25 -6.32 3.36
N VAL A 101 -9.48 -5.23 3.29
CA VAL A 101 -8.91 -4.71 2.04
C VAL A 101 -7.74 -5.62 1.66
N ARG A 102 -7.68 -6.04 0.40
CA ARG A 102 -6.59 -6.91 -0.06
C ARG A 102 -5.26 -6.16 -0.02
N VAL A 103 -4.31 -6.64 0.77
CA VAL A 103 -2.96 -6.06 0.84
C VAL A 103 -2.04 -6.84 -0.10
N ILE A 104 -1.41 -6.13 -1.05
CA ILE A 104 -0.43 -6.71 -1.97
C ILE A 104 0.94 -6.12 -1.64
N PRO A 105 1.83 -6.88 -0.98
CA PRO A 105 3.19 -6.41 -0.74
C PRO A 105 3.98 -6.42 -2.05
N VAL A 106 4.69 -5.32 -2.33
CA VAL A 106 5.56 -5.20 -3.50
C VAL A 106 6.96 -4.87 -3.01
N LEU A 107 7.89 -5.78 -3.26
CA LEU A 107 9.29 -5.65 -2.85
C LEU A 107 10.06 -4.91 -3.95
N VAL A 108 10.61 -3.76 -3.62
CA VAL A 108 11.25 -2.85 -4.59
C VAL A 108 12.76 -2.85 -4.37
N ASP A 109 13.52 -2.81 -5.47
CA ASP A 109 14.98 -2.68 -5.47
C ASP A 109 15.70 -3.74 -4.62
N GLY A 110 15.27 -4.99 -4.73
CA GLY A 110 15.93 -6.08 -4.02
C GLY A 110 15.58 -6.18 -2.55
N ALA A 111 14.58 -5.42 -2.09
CA ALA A 111 14.11 -5.53 -0.71
C ALA A 111 13.64 -6.96 -0.44
N LYS A 112 13.91 -7.45 0.75
CA LYS A 112 13.48 -8.78 1.18
C LYS A 112 12.13 -8.69 1.89
N ALA A 113 11.31 -9.73 1.73
CA ALA A 113 10.04 -9.81 2.44
C ALA A 113 10.28 -9.72 3.96
N PRO A 114 9.54 -8.86 4.67
CA PRO A 114 9.66 -8.77 6.12
C PRO A 114 9.34 -10.11 6.79
N ARG A 115 10.14 -10.48 7.77
CA ARG A 115 9.88 -11.67 8.59
C ARG A 115 9.03 -11.29 9.79
N GLN A 116 8.28 -12.24 10.32
CA GLN A 116 7.39 -12.02 11.44
C GLN A 116 8.10 -11.36 12.63
N GLN A 117 9.34 -11.75 12.91
CA GLN A 117 10.13 -11.22 14.04
C GLN A 117 10.52 -9.75 13.83
N GLN A 118 10.51 -9.27 12.59
CA GLN A 118 10.89 -7.89 12.25
C GLN A 118 9.72 -6.92 12.32
N LEU A 119 8.51 -7.43 12.46
CA LEU A 119 7.28 -6.65 12.41
C LEU A 119 6.64 -6.51 13.79
N PRO A 120 5.98 -5.36 14.07
CA PRO A 120 5.12 -5.25 15.25
C PRO A 120 4.04 -6.33 15.26
N ALA A 121 3.54 -6.69 16.44
CA ALA A 121 2.57 -7.77 16.63
C ALA A 121 1.34 -7.65 15.70
N HIS A 122 0.82 -6.44 15.54
CA HIS A 122 -0.38 -6.20 14.73
C HIS A 122 -0.13 -6.17 13.22
N LEU A 123 1.13 -6.29 12.78
CA LEU A 123 1.49 -6.44 11.37
C LEU A 123 2.07 -7.81 11.03
N CYS A 124 2.11 -8.73 11.96
CA CYS A 124 2.73 -10.05 11.74
C CYS A 124 2.14 -10.81 10.55
N LYS A 125 0.87 -10.59 10.28
CA LYS A 125 0.17 -11.21 9.14
C LYS A 125 0.78 -10.80 7.79
N LEU A 126 1.38 -9.61 7.71
CA LEU A 126 2.04 -9.13 6.49
C LEU A 126 3.15 -10.10 6.04
N ALA A 127 3.88 -10.70 6.98
CA ALA A 127 4.95 -11.65 6.70
C ALA A 127 4.47 -12.93 6.01
N ARG A 128 3.17 -13.23 6.08
CA ARG A 128 2.59 -14.43 5.49
C ARG A 128 1.93 -14.18 4.14
N LEU A 129 1.88 -12.92 3.69
CA LEU A 129 1.30 -12.57 2.40
C LEU A 129 2.31 -12.83 1.28
N ASN A 130 1.82 -13.39 0.19
CA ASN A 130 2.65 -13.62 -0.98
C ASN A 130 2.99 -12.26 -1.61
N ALA A 131 4.27 -11.96 -1.75
CA ALA A 131 4.75 -10.68 -2.24
C ALA A 131 5.14 -10.76 -3.71
N LEU A 132 5.06 -9.61 -4.39
CA LEU A 132 5.49 -9.45 -5.77
C LEU A 132 6.79 -8.63 -5.76
N GLU A 133 7.78 -9.06 -6.54
CA GLU A 133 9.03 -8.32 -6.67
C GLU A 133 8.94 -7.33 -7.83
N MET A 134 9.50 -6.14 -7.64
CA MET A 134 9.56 -5.11 -8.67
C MET A 134 10.96 -4.52 -8.72
N SER A 135 11.63 -4.64 -9.87
CA SER A 135 12.98 -4.12 -10.06
C SER A 135 13.04 -3.16 -11.23
N TYR A 136 14.00 -2.24 -11.18
CA TYR A 136 14.17 -1.26 -12.25
C TYR A 136 14.42 -1.91 -13.61
N GLY A 137 15.26 -2.94 -13.65
CA GLY A 137 15.60 -3.63 -14.91
C GLY A 137 14.48 -4.44 -15.54
N ARG A 138 13.41 -4.73 -14.78
CA ARG A 138 12.26 -5.52 -15.24
C ARG A 138 10.94 -4.80 -14.96
N PHE A 139 10.99 -3.50 -14.85
CA PHE A 139 9.87 -2.71 -14.35
C PHE A 139 8.58 -2.96 -15.14
N GLU A 140 8.64 -2.94 -16.46
CA GLU A 140 7.43 -3.15 -17.29
C GLU A 140 6.79 -4.53 -17.07
N TYR A 141 7.61 -5.55 -17.00
CA TYR A 141 7.12 -6.91 -16.75
C TYR A 141 6.54 -7.05 -15.34
N ASP A 142 7.27 -6.57 -14.33
CA ASP A 142 6.85 -6.67 -12.94
C ASP A 142 5.58 -5.85 -12.71
N GLU A 143 5.49 -4.65 -13.29
CA GLU A 143 4.32 -3.81 -13.21
C GLU A 143 3.10 -4.47 -13.86
N SER A 144 3.28 -5.13 -15.02
CA SER A 144 2.18 -5.81 -15.68
C SER A 144 1.59 -6.92 -14.81
N ARG A 145 2.42 -7.60 -14.03
CA ARG A 145 1.97 -8.61 -13.07
C ARG A 145 1.16 -7.98 -11.94
N LEU A 146 1.61 -6.83 -11.44
CA LEU A 146 0.89 -6.08 -10.41
C LEU A 146 -0.46 -5.60 -10.94
N MET A 147 -0.48 -5.04 -12.13
CA MET A 147 -1.73 -4.57 -12.77
C MET A 147 -2.73 -5.71 -12.96
N ALA A 148 -2.24 -6.90 -13.37
CA ALA A 148 -3.09 -8.08 -13.51
C ALA A 148 -3.67 -8.53 -12.16
N ALA A 149 -2.87 -8.47 -11.09
CA ALA A 149 -3.32 -8.82 -9.74
C ALA A 149 -4.41 -7.84 -9.26
N ILE A 150 -4.19 -6.55 -9.46
CA ILE A 150 -5.16 -5.50 -9.09
C ILE A 150 -6.46 -5.69 -9.86
N ARG A 151 -6.37 -5.94 -11.17
CA ARG A 151 -7.55 -6.17 -12.02
C ARG A 151 -8.39 -7.33 -11.50
N ARG A 152 -7.76 -8.43 -11.11
CA ARG A 152 -8.48 -9.59 -10.56
C ARG A 152 -9.27 -9.24 -9.30
N VAL A 153 -8.69 -8.43 -8.42
CA VAL A 153 -9.40 -7.99 -7.21
C VAL A 153 -10.58 -7.08 -7.56
N LEU A 154 -10.37 -6.13 -8.49
CA LEU A 154 -11.43 -5.23 -8.96
C LEU A 154 -12.59 -6.00 -9.59
N GLU A 155 -12.31 -6.99 -10.43
CA GLU A 155 -13.31 -7.84 -11.09
C GLU A 155 -14.06 -8.71 -10.06
N SER A 156 -13.35 -9.31 -9.13
CA SER A 156 -13.92 -10.12 -8.06
C SER A 156 -14.92 -9.32 -7.21
N THR A 157 -14.60 -8.06 -6.94
CA THR A 157 -15.47 -7.16 -6.17
C THR A 157 -16.72 -6.80 -6.96
N ALA A 158 -16.60 -6.60 -8.28
CA ALA A 158 -17.75 -6.32 -9.14
C ALA A 158 -18.70 -7.52 -9.22
N ASP A 159 -18.16 -8.73 -9.35
CA ASP A 159 -18.95 -9.96 -9.44
C ASP A 159 -19.65 -10.29 -8.12
N GLY A 160 -19.03 -9.99 -6.99
CA GLY A 160 -19.62 -10.20 -5.66
C GLY A 160 -20.83 -9.31 -5.36
N LYS A 161 -21.10 -8.31 -6.18
CA LYS A 161 -22.28 -7.45 -6.07
C LYS A 161 -23.48 -7.94 -6.89
N SER A 162 -23.31 -9.03 -7.60
CA SER A 162 -24.37 -9.62 -8.44
C SER A 162 -25.29 -10.61 -7.71
N THR A 163 -25.12 -10.74 -6.38
CA THR A 163 -25.99 -11.58 -5.55
C THR A 163 -26.77 -10.72 -4.53
#